data_55371d3179f6b324d6f7a1993c1cfc00
#
_entry.id   55371d3179f6b324d6f7a1993c1cfc00
#
_cell.length_a   1.000
_cell.length_b   1.000
_cell.length_c   1.000
_cell.angle_alpha   90.00
_cell.angle_beta   90.00
_cell.angle_gamma   90.00
#
_symmetry.space_group_name_H-M   'P 1'
#
loop_
_entity.id
_entity.type
_entity.pdbx_description
1 polymer ?
#
loop_
_entity_poly.entity_id
_entity_poly.type
_entity_poly.pdbx_seq_one_letter_code
_entity_poly.pdbx_strand_id
1 'polypeptide(L)'
;MNLLIHDANILIDLIKLDCIHYLFSLDYEMYTTNAVRYELYDEQKRILDIYIAENKLKIRKIEDSEDDEVTQIFNENEGVISYPDATVYYVSKKMGGYLLTGDQNLRLFAEKYGVEVKGIIWLFDEMKRKKVLTLSLYKEFLKKLEEMNPRLPKKEIEKRIK
;
A
#
# COMPACT_ATOMS: atom_id res chain seq x y z
N MET A 1 4.06 2.80 16.35
CA MET A 1 4.36 1.47 15.81
C MET A 1 4.65 1.59 14.33
N ASN A 2 5.75 1.02 13.87
CA ASN A 2 6.26 1.23 12.50
C ASN A 2 5.84 0.09 11.56
N LEU A 3 4.52 -0.10 11.41
CA LEU A 3 3.98 -1.13 10.53
C LEU A 3 3.25 -0.49 9.36
N LEU A 4 3.55 -0.95 8.14
CA LEU A 4 2.84 -0.57 6.94
C LEU A 4 2.18 -1.81 6.34
N ILE A 5 0.89 -1.74 6.10
CA ILE A 5 0.12 -2.80 5.47
C ILE A 5 -0.24 -2.31 4.07
N HIS A 6 0.25 -3.00 3.05
CA HIS A 6 0.15 -2.55 1.65
C HIS A 6 -1.03 -3.17 0.92
N ASP A 7 -1.87 -2.32 0.34
CA ASP A 7 -2.83 -2.70 -0.69
C ASP A 7 -2.10 -2.84 -2.03
N ALA A 8 -2.72 -3.54 -2.98
CA ALA A 8 -2.14 -3.84 -4.28
C ALA A 8 -1.73 -2.60 -5.07
N ASN A 9 -2.59 -1.57 -5.12
CA ASN A 9 -2.37 -0.42 -6.00
C ASN A 9 -1.09 0.37 -5.69
N ILE A 10 -0.71 0.49 -4.42
CA ILE A 10 0.53 1.16 -4.03
C ILE A 10 1.75 0.36 -4.53
N LEU A 11 1.74 -0.94 -4.31
CA LEU A 11 2.83 -1.82 -4.76
C LEU A 11 2.96 -1.81 -6.28
N ILE A 12 1.83 -1.85 -6.99
CA ILE A 12 1.79 -1.81 -8.46
C ILE A 12 2.40 -0.50 -8.98
N ASP A 13 2.01 0.63 -8.40
CA ASP A 13 2.54 1.94 -8.81
C ASP A 13 4.05 2.02 -8.61
N LEU A 14 4.56 1.52 -7.48
CA LEU A 14 6.00 1.51 -7.22
C LEU A 14 6.77 0.59 -8.17
N ILE A 15 6.18 -0.54 -8.55
CA ILE A 15 6.77 -1.44 -9.55
C ILE A 15 6.82 -0.77 -10.90
N LYS A 16 5.73 -0.13 -11.34
CA LYS A 16 5.65 0.57 -12.63
C LYS A 16 6.65 1.73 -12.72
N LEU A 17 6.91 2.41 -11.61
CA LEU A 17 7.90 3.49 -11.53
C LEU A 17 9.34 2.98 -11.39
N ASP A 18 9.53 1.67 -11.28
CA ASP A 18 10.82 1.03 -11.04
C ASP A 18 11.53 1.61 -9.79
N CYS A 19 10.74 1.85 -8.74
CA CYS A 19 11.26 2.45 -7.50
C CYS A 19 10.87 1.67 -6.23
N ILE A 20 10.35 0.46 -6.37
CA ILE A 20 9.88 -0.32 -5.22
C ILE A 20 11.02 -0.64 -4.23
N HIS A 21 12.25 -0.75 -4.71
CA HIS A 21 13.40 -1.04 -3.84
C HIS A 21 13.63 0.08 -2.81
N TYR A 22 13.28 1.32 -3.11
CA TYR A 22 13.37 2.41 -2.14
C TYR A 22 12.38 2.25 -0.99
N LEU A 23 11.22 1.64 -1.24
CA LEU A 23 10.24 1.35 -0.20
C LEU A 23 10.88 0.58 0.96
N PHE A 24 11.64 -0.46 0.62
CA PHE A 24 12.22 -1.37 1.61
C PHE A 24 13.45 -0.80 2.30
N SER A 25 13.88 0.40 1.92
CA SER A 25 14.91 1.14 2.65
C SER A 25 14.32 1.99 3.79
N LEU A 26 13.01 2.12 3.87
CA LEU A 26 12.34 2.75 5.00
C LEU A 26 12.39 1.84 6.22
N ASP A 27 12.50 2.46 7.39
CA ASP A 27 12.55 1.74 8.67
C ASP A 27 11.13 1.43 9.18
N TYR A 28 10.41 0.64 8.40
CA TYR A 28 9.08 0.13 8.73
C TYR A 28 9.04 -1.36 8.50
N GLU A 29 8.27 -2.08 9.32
CA GLU A 29 7.91 -3.46 9.00
C GLU A 29 6.82 -3.42 7.94
N MET A 30 7.04 -4.14 6.84
CA MET A 30 6.18 -4.11 5.66
C MET A 30 5.40 -5.41 5.53
N TYR A 31 4.09 -5.29 5.40
CA TYR A 31 3.18 -6.42 5.25
C TYR A 31 2.25 -6.21 4.08
N THR A 32 1.83 -7.31 3.48
CA THR A 32 0.65 -7.39 2.64
C THR A 32 -0.05 -8.72 2.96
N THR A 33 -1.15 -9.03 2.28
CA THR A 33 -1.88 -10.27 2.52
C THR A 33 -1.73 -11.23 1.34
N ASN A 34 -1.97 -12.50 1.59
CA ASN A 34 -2.01 -13.51 0.53
C ASN A 34 -3.07 -13.19 -0.52
N ALA A 35 -4.22 -12.63 -0.14
CA ALA A 35 -5.27 -12.23 -1.07
C ALA A 35 -4.82 -11.10 -2.00
N VAL A 36 -4.11 -10.11 -1.48
CA VAL A 36 -3.52 -9.03 -2.29
C VAL A 36 -2.51 -9.59 -3.29
N ARG A 37 -1.59 -10.43 -2.80
CA ARG A 37 -0.60 -11.04 -3.68
C ARG A 37 -1.26 -11.87 -4.79
N TYR A 38 -2.30 -12.60 -4.46
CA TYR A 38 -3.00 -13.48 -5.41
C TYR A 38 -3.58 -12.70 -6.61
N GLU A 39 -4.07 -11.49 -6.41
CA GLU A 39 -4.67 -10.69 -7.48
C GLU A 39 -3.66 -10.00 -8.41
N LEU A 40 -2.37 -10.03 -8.07
CA LEU A 40 -1.32 -9.42 -8.90
C LEU A 40 -1.04 -10.27 -10.14
N TYR A 41 -0.51 -9.62 -11.20
CA TYR A 41 -0.01 -10.33 -12.36
C TYR A 41 1.25 -11.11 -12.03
N ASP A 42 1.55 -12.15 -12.79
CA ASP A 42 2.69 -13.04 -12.52
C ASP A 42 4.03 -12.28 -12.46
N GLU A 43 4.22 -11.31 -13.34
CA GLU A 43 5.43 -10.48 -13.33
C GLU A 43 5.57 -9.69 -12.03
N GLN A 44 4.46 -9.12 -11.55
CA GLN A 44 4.43 -8.36 -10.30
C GLN A 44 4.70 -9.28 -9.11
N LYS A 45 4.13 -10.48 -9.11
CA LYS A 45 4.38 -11.50 -8.07
C LYS A 45 5.87 -11.85 -8.03
N ARG A 46 6.51 -12.05 -9.18
CA ARG A 46 7.94 -12.38 -9.23
C ARG A 46 8.81 -11.30 -8.61
N ILE A 47 8.48 -10.03 -8.86
CA ILE A 47 9.20 -8.90 -8.27
C ILE A 47 9.02 -8.89 -6.74
N LEU A 48 7.79 -9.02 -6.26
CA LEU A 48 7.52 -9.04 -4.82
C LEU A 48 8.15 -10.25 -4.13
N ASP A 49 8.17 -11.40 -4.78
CA ASP A 49 8.73 -12.62 -4.20
C ASP A 49 10.22 -12.49 -3.88
N ILE A 50 10.96 -11.64 -4.61
CA ILE A 50 12.35 -11.32 -4.29
C ILE A 50 12.43 -10.69 -2.89
N TYR A 51 11.59 -9.71 -2.62
CA TYR A 51 11.58 -9.00 -1.33
C TYR A 51 10.99 -9.86 -0.20
N ILE A 52 10.05 -10.72 -0.53
CA ILE A 52 9.49 -11.70 0.42
C ILE A 52 10.59 -12.70 0.83
N ALA A 53 11.35 -13.21 -0.13
CA ALA A 53 12.46 -14.13 0.14
C ALA A 53 13.55 -13.48 1.01
N GLU A 54 13.77 -12.17 0.87
CA GLU A 54 14.72 -11.40 1.67
C GLU A 54 14.13 -10.95 3.02
N ASN A 55 12.91 -11.34 3.33
CA ASN A 55 12.17 -10.95 4.55
C ASN A 55 11.97 -9.44 4.70
N LYS A 56 11.95 -8.72 3.58
CA LYS A 56 11.69 -7.27 3.53
C LYS A 56 10.21 -6.95 3.42
N LEU A 57 9.45 -7.83 2.75
CA LEU A 57 8.00 -7.80 2.69
C LEU A 57 7.47 -9.10 3.25
N LYS A 58 6.56 -9.03 4.19
CA LYS A 58 5.99 -10.21 4.84
C LYS A 58 4.55 -10.42 4.38
N ILE A 59 4.18 -11.67 4.14
CA ILE A 59 2.80 -12.03 3.86
C ILE A 59 2.11 -12.35 5.18
N ARG A 60 1.13 -11.52 5.55
CA ARG A 60 0.25 -11.83 6.67
C ARG A 60 -0.91 -12.64 6.12
N LYS A 61 -0.82 -13.94 6.25
CA LYS A 61 -1.87 -14.85 5.79
C LYS A 61 -3.11 -14.71 6.67
N ILE A 62 -4.28 -14.73 6.03
CA ILE A 62 -5.55 -14.85 6.75
C ILE A 62 -5.71 -16.31 7.14
N GLU A 63 -5.75 -16.58 8.44
CA GLU A 63 -5.89 -17.94 8.95
C GLU A 63 -7.35 -18.40 8.82
N ASP A 64 -7.55 -19.72 8.80
CA ASP A 64 -8.89 -20.31 8.70
C ASP A 64 -9.82 -19.82 9.81
N SER A 65 -9.28 -19.62 11.02
CA SER A 65 -10.04 -19.09 12.16
C SER A 65 -10.46 -17.62 11.98
N GLU A 66 -9.82 -16.89 11.09
CA GLU A 66 -10.10 -15.48 10.81
C GLU A 66 -10.98 -15.28 9.56
N ASP A 67 -11.05 -16.28 8.70
CA ASP A 67 -11.70 -16.17 7.41
C ASP A 67 -13.18 -15.84 7.51
N ASP A 68 -13.88 -16.38 8.48
CA ASP A 68 -15.31 -16.09 8.70
C ASP A 68 -15.54 -14.60 9.00
N GLU A 69 -14.68 -14.01 9.84
CA GLU A 69 -14.77 -12.58 10.17
C GLU A 69 -14.47 -11.69 8.98
N VAL A 70 -13.42 -12.01 8.23
CA VAL A 70 -13.05 -11.27 7.01
C VAL A 70 -14.16 -11.39 5.95
N THR A 71 -14.69 -12.59 5.74
CA THR A 71 -15.78 -12.83 4.80
C THR A 71 -17.04 -12.05 5.19
N GLN A 72 -17.35 -11.98 6.49
CA GLN A 72 -18.47 -11.19 6.98
C GLN A 72 -18.29 -9.70 6.67
N ILE A 73 -17.09 -9.16 6.91
CA ILE A 73 -16.76 -7.76 6.57
C ILE A 73 -16.99 -7.52 5.08
N PHE A 74 -16.49 -8.40 4.23
CA PHE A 74 -16.67 -8.31 2.78
C PHE A 74 -18.15 -8.36 2.39
N ASN A 75 -18.90 -9.32 2.92
CA ASN A 75 -20.31 -9.52 2.56
C ASN A 75 -21.20 -8.33 2.98
N GLU A 76 -20.95 -7.77 4.14
CA GLU A 76 -21.69 -6.61 4.65
C GLU A 76 -21.38 -5.32 3.87
N ASN A 77 -20.28 -5.29 3.10
CA ASN A 77 -19.82 -4.14 2.35
C ASN A 77 -19.64 -4.46 0.86
N GLU A 78 -20.44 -5.38 0.34
CA GLU A 78 -20.41 -5.78 -1.05
C GLU A 78 -20.66 -4.57 -1.97
N GLY A 79 -19.84 -4.45 -3.02
CA GLY A 79 -19.91 -3.31 -3.94
C GLY A 79 -19.17 -2.07 -3.47
N VAL A 80 -18.70 -2.04 -2.23
CA VAL A 80 -17.91 -0.93 -1.67
C VAL A 80 -16.43 -1.31 -1.61
N ILE A 81 -16.12 -2.47 -1.03
CA ILE A 81 -14.76 -3.00 -0.93
C ILE A 81 -14.71 -4.43 -1.47
N SER A 82 -13.55 -4.82 -2.01
CA SER A 82 -13.29 -6.19 -2.46
C SER A 82 -12.90 -7.09 -1.29
N TYR A 83 -12.78 -8.41 -1.55
CA TYR A 83 -12.27 -9.33 -0.53
C TYR A 83 -10.79 -9.00 -0.16
N PRO A 84 -9.88 -8.78 -1.12
CA PRO A 84 -8.53 -8.33 -0.76
C PRO A 84 -8.52 -7.04 0.06
N ASP A 85 -9.40 -6.08 -0.25
CA ASP A 85 -9.56 -4.85 0.55
C ASP A 85 -9.94 -5.19 2.00
N ALA A 86 -10.88 -6.10 2.19
CA ALA A 86 -11.29 -6.54 3.52
C ALA A 86 -10.13 -7.17 4.29
N THR A 87 -9.26 -7.93 3.61
CA THR A 87 -8.09 -8.55 4.26
C THR A 87 -7.09 -7.51 4.77
N VAL A 88 -6.75 -6.49 3.96
CA VAL A 88 -5.79 -5.48 4.39
C VAL A 88 -6.37 -4.56 5.48
N TYR A 89 -7.65 -4.26 5.42
CA TYR A 89 -8.33 -3.56 6.50
C TYR A 89 -8.26 -4.37 7.80
N TYR A 90 -8.65 -5.65 7.73
CA TYR A 90 -8.65 -6.54 8.89
C TYR A 90 -7.26 -6.63 9.54
N VAL A 91 -6.24 -6.86 8.73
CA VAL A 91 -4.86 -6.97 9.21
C VAL A 91 -4.40 -5.64 9.82
N SER A 92 -4.70 -4.52 9.19
CA SER A 92 -4.34 -3.20 9.72
C SER A 92 -5.00 -2.94 11.08
N LYS A 93 -6.27 -3.31 11.21
CA LYS A 93 -7.01 -3.18 12.46
C LYS A 93 -6.42 -4.08 13.55
N LYS A 94 -6.10 -5.31 13.20
CA LYS A 94 -5.56 -6.32 14.12
C LYS A 94 -4.16 -5.97 14.60
N MET A 95 -3.29 -5.54 13.69
CA MET A 95 -1.88 -5.26 13.98
C MET A 95 -1.62 -3.82 14.44
N GLY A 96 -2.54 -2.90 14.19
CA GLY A 96 -2.39 -1.51 14.57
C GLY A 96 -1.46 -0.70 13.65
N GLY A 97 -1.25 -1.16 12.42
CA GLY A 97 -0.40 -0.48 11.45
C GLY A 97 -1.14 0.53 10.59
N TYR A 98 -0.39 1.30 9.79
CA TYR A 98 -0.97 2.15 8.76
C TYR A 98 -1.37 1.31 7.56
N LEU A 99 -2.56 1.56 7.02
CA LEU A 99 -3.00 0.97 5.76
C LEU A 99 -2.57 1.89 4.61
N LEU A 100 -1.79 1.34 3.68
CA LEU A 100 -1.35 2.05 2.47
C LEU A 100 -2.28 1.69 1.32
N THR A 101 -3.09 2.64 0.87
CA THR A 101 -3.99 2.43 -0.28
C THR A 101 -4.25 3.73 -1.04
N GLY A 102 -4.47 3.60 -2.34
CA GLY A 102 -4.97 4.68 -3.19
C GLY A 102 -6.45 4.55 -3.50
N ASP A 103 -7.12 3.53 -3.00
CA ASP A 103 -8.55 3.30 -3.22
C ASP A 103 -9.37 4.16 -2.25
N GLN A 104 -10.19 5.05 -2.81
CA GLN A 104 -10.99 5.98 -2.01
C GLN A 104 -12.05 5.27 -1.17
N ASN A 105 -12.69 4.24 -1.72
CA ASN A 105 -13.71 3.49 -0.98
C ASN A 105 -13.11 2.75 0.21
N LEU A 106 -11.97 2.10 0.00
CA LEU A 106 -11.26 1.42 1.10
C LEU A 106 -10.78 2.43 2.15
N ARG A 107 -10.26 3.57 1.72
CA ARG A 107 -9.83 4.64 2.63
C ARG A 107 -10.97 5.09 3.53
N LEU A 108 -12.11 5.45 2.96
CA LEU A 108 -13.26 5.94 3.72
C LEU A 108 -13.77 4.87 4.68
N PHE A 109 -13.85 3.63 4.20
CA PHE A 109 -14.27 2.50 5.03
C PHE A 109 -13.33 2.30 6.23
N ALA A 110 -12.03 2.21 5.96
CA ALA A 110 -11.03 1.95 6.99
C ALA A 110 -10.97 3.08 8.03
N GLU A 111 -10.99 4.34 7.58
CA GLU A 111 -10.97 5.50 8.48
C GLU A 111 -12.21 5.54 9.37
N LYS A 112 -13.38 5.18 8.84
CA LYS A 112 -14.64 5.09 9.60
C LYS A 112 -14.51 4.17 10.81
N TYR A 113 -13.74 3.10 10.66
CA TYR A 113 -13.55 2.10 11.72
C TYR A 113 -12.21 2.25 12.47
N GLY A 114 -11.58 3.42 12.36
CA GLY A 114 -10.45 3.78 13.20
C GLY A 114 -9.08 3.32 12.70
N VAL A 115 -8.97 2.90 11.44
CA VAL A 115 -7.67 2.57 10.83
C VAL A 115 -7.09 3.82 10.18
N GLU A 116 -5.84 4.14 10.50
CA GLU A 116 -5.12 5.23 9.87
C GLU A 116 -4.67 4.83 8.47
N VAL A 117 -5.05 5.64 7.47
CA VAL A 117 -4.77 5.36 6.06
C VAL A 117 -3.80 6.39 5.51
N LYS A 118 -2.80 5.93 4.78
CA LYS A 118 -1.83 6.77 4.06
C LYS A 118 -1.85 6.41 2.58
N GLY A 119 -1.52 7.39 1.74
CA GLY A 119 -1.44 7.21 0.30
C GLY A 119 -0.01 7.23 -0.21
N ILE A 120 0.13 7.14 -1.54
CA ILE A 120 1.45 7.09 -2.18
C ILE A 120 2.22 8.42 -2.04
N ILE A 121 1.53 9.56 -2.02
CA ILE A 121 2.19 10.87 -1.84
C ILE A 121 2.83 10.93 -0.45
N TRP A 122 2.10 10.51 0.58
CA TRP A 122 2.68 10.41 1.93
C TRP A 122 3.91 9.51 1.94
N LEU A 123 3.86 8.40 1.21
CA LEU A 123 4.97 7.45 1.16
C LEU A 123 6.22 8.11 0.56
N PHE A 124 6.09 8.85 -0.53
CA PHE A 124 7.20 9.60 -1.12
C PHE A 124 7.70 10.71 -0.18
N ASP A 125 6.80 11.40 0.52
CA ASP A 125 7.20 12.38 1.55
C ASP A 125 8.04 11.72 2.65
N GLU A 126 7.66 10.52 3.10
CA GLU A 126 8.43 9.76 4.08
C GLU A 126 9.81 9.37 3.55
N MET A 127 9.88 8.90 2.30
CA MET A 127 11.16 8.55 1.67
C MET A 127 12.09 9.75 1.58
N LYS A 128 11.55 10.93 1.27
CA LYS A 128 12.33 12.17 1.27
C LYS A 128 12.76 12.54 2.69
N ARG A 129 11.84 12.54 3.64
CA ARG A 129 12.09 12.91 5.03
C ARG A 129 13.17 12.03 5.66
N LYS A 130 13.13 10.73 5.38
CA LYS A 130 14.09 9.75 5.88
C LYS A 130 15.37 9.68 5.06
N LYS A 131 15.49 10.55 4.04
CA LYS A 131 16.67 10.62 3.15
C LYS A 131 16.93 9.32 2.36
N VAL A 132 15.88 8.55 2.13
CA VAL A 132 15.92 7.39 1.23
C VAL A 132 15.99 7.87 -0.21
N LEU A 133 15.29 8.95 -0.53
CA LEU A 133 15.36 9.62 -1.83
C LEU A 133 16.05 10.98 -1.70
N THR A 134 16.86 11.33 -2.70
CA THR A 134 17.33 12.70 -2.88
C THR A 134 16.16 13.57 -3.31
N LEU A 135 16.28 14.89 -3.12
CA LEU A 135 15.25 15.82 -3.59
C LEU A 135 15.01 15.70 -5.09
N SER A 136 16.07 15.50 -5.86
CA SER A 136 16.00 15.33 -7.31
C SER A 136 15.18 14.10 -7.71
N LEU A 137 15.47 12.94 -7.12
CA LEU A 137 14.72 11.71 -7.36
C LEU A 137 13.27 11.81 -6.89
N TYR A 138 13.05 12.42 -5.73
CA TYR A 138 11.72 12.64 -5.20
C TYR A 138 10.84 13.41 -6.20
N LYS A 139 11.36 14.51 -6.73
CA LYS A 139 10.63 15.31 -7.72
C LYS A 139 10.42 14.57 -9.04
N GLU A 140 11.43 13.84 -9.49
CA GLU A 140 11.35 13.04 -10.71
C GLU A 140 10.25 11.96 -10.62
N PHE A 141 10.23 11.21 -9.53
CA PHE A 141 9.21 10.17 -9.32
C PHE A 141 7.82 10.75 -9.19
N LEU A 142 7.66 11.87 -8.50
CA LEU A 142 6.34 12.52 -8.39
C LEU A 142 5.82 12.99 -9.74
N LYS A 143 6.68 13.51 -10.63
CA LYS A 143 6.27 13.89 -11.99
C LYS A 143 5.80 12.67 -12.78
N LYS A 144 6.56 11.58 -12.73
CA LYS A 144 6.19 10.34 -13.41
C LYS A 144 4.88 9.77 -12.85
N LEU A 145 4.72 9.83 -11.54
CA LEU A 145 3.52 9.37 -10.86
C LEU A 145 2.28 10.17 -11.30
N GLU A 146 2.40 11.48 -11.43
CA GLU A 146 1.32 12.35 -11.90
C GLU A 146 0.87 11.95 -13.30
N GLU A 147 1.81 11.70 -14.21
CA GLU A 147 1.52 11.28 -15.58
C GLU A 147 0.88 9.88 -15.63
N MET A 148 1.35 8.97 -14.77
CA MET A 148 0.92 7.58 -14.75
C MET A 148 -0.43 7.39 -14.06
N ASN A 149 -0.73 8.18 -13.04
CA ASN A 149 -1.93 8.02 -12.23
C ASN A 149 -2.71 9.34 -12.15
N PRO A 150 -3.62 9.61 -13.11
CA PRO A 150 -4.37 10.87 -13.17
C PRO A 150 -5.38 11.05 -12.03
N ARG A 151 -5.66 10.01 -11.23
CA ARG A 151 -6.55 10.08 -10.08
C ARG A 151 -5.92 10.79 -8.87
N LEU A 152 -4.60 10.98 -8.88
CA LEU A 152 -3.91 11.66 -7.79
C LEU A 152 -4.17 13.16 -7.81
N PRO A 153 -4.17 13.82 -6.63
CA PRO A 153 -4.43 15.25 -6.54
C PRO A 153 -3.26 16.06 -7.12
N LYS A 154 -3.44 16.57 -8.33
CA LYS A 154 -2.42 17.33 -9.05
C LYS A 154 -1.84 18.48 -8.25
N LYS A 155 -2.68 19.23 -7.55
CA LYS A 155 -2.24 20.37 -6.74
C LYS A 155 -1.25 19.97 -5.64
N GLU A 156 -1.48 18.83 -5.02
CA GLU A 156 -0.58 18.30 -3.99
C GLU A 156 0.77 17.92 -4.56
N ILE A 157 0.77 17.32 -5.75
CA ILE A 157 2.01 16.95 -6.44
C ILE A 157 2.75 18.22 -6.89
N GLU A 158 2.05 19.18 -7.51
CA GLU A 158 2.63 20.42 -7.99
C GLU A 158 3.33 21.21 -6.89
N LYS A 159 2.75 21.27 -5.69
CA LYS A 159 3.37 21.92 -4.53
C LYS A 159 4.73 21.33 -4.19
N ARG A 160 4.89 20.02 -4.41
CA ARG A 160 6.08 19.28 -4.03
C ARG A 160 7.19 19.32 -5.06
N ILE A 161 6.84 19.54 -6.33
CA ILE A 161 7.81 19.53 -7.44
C ILE A 161 8.27 20.94 -7.85
N LYS A 162 7.71 21.96 -7.27
CA LYS A 162 8.15 23.37 -7.47
C LYS A 162 9.52 23.64 -6.89
#